data_898b7dda49793616211c2631c62518ec
#
_entry.id   898b7dda49793616211c2631c62518ec
#
_cell.length_a   1.000
_cell.length_b   1.000
_cell.length_c   1.000
_cell.angle_alpha   90.00
_cell.angle_beta   90.00
_cell.angle_gamma   90.00
#
_symmetry.space_group_name_H-M   'P 1'
#
loop_
_entity.id
_entity.type
_entity.pdbx_description
1 polymer ?
#
loop_
_entity_poly.entity_id
_entity_poly.type
_entity_poly.pdbx_seq_one_letter_code
_entity_poly.pdbx_strand_id
1 'polypeptide(L)'
;AEAMEARGIILHPGCTITGVTGDDNAKDVALSDGTTISADTLMVAAGRKPMTDGLGLEAVGIETDQSGAIPVDENSMTPVPSIYAIGDVTNRINLTPVAIAEGHVFADTIYGGMARLMDHRNVPSAVFSQPPIGSVGLTEEQARQDGFDPVIYASSFRAMKNTISGREEKTVMKLVVDQSSNKVIGAHMLGPDAPEIMQGLAIAIKAGATTVSYTHLTLPTNREV
;
A
#
# COMPACT_ATOMS: atom_id res chain seq x y z
N ALA A 1 -14.47 -6.85 2.24
CA ALA A 1 -15.56 -7.62 1.64
C ALA A 1 -16.92 -7.02 2.02
N GLU A 2 -17.38 -7.13 3.29
CA GLU A 2 -18.73 -6.74 3.77
C GLU A 2 -19.23 -5.37 3.25
N ALA A 3 -18.38 -4.33 3.26
CA ALA A 3 -18.76 -2.99 2.80
C ALA A 3 -18.98 -2.90 1.27
N MET A 4 -18.34 -3.77 0.51
CA MET A 4 -18.54 -3.87 -0.94
C MET A 4 -19.80 -4.68 -1.25
N GLU A 5 -19.99 -5.80 -0.58
CA GLU A 5 -21.18 -6.66 -0.73
C GLU A 5 -22.45 -5.91 -0.34
N ALA A 6 -22.42 -5.11 0.74
CA ALA A 6 -23.53 -4.24 1.15
C ALA A 6 -23.91 -3.19 0.09
N ARG A 7 -23.02 -2.93 -0.88
CA ARG A 7 -23.26 -2.05 -2.04
C ARG A 7 -23.66 -2.80 -3.31
N GLY A 8 -23.87 -4.11 -3.20
CA GLY A 8 -24.27 -4.97 -4.33
C GLY A 8 -23.11 -5.45 -5.20
N ILE A 9 -21.86 -5.31 -4.75
CA ILE A 9 -20.68 -5.84 -5.45
C ILE A 9 -20.56 -7.33 -5.13
N ILE A 10 -20.54 -8.18 -6.16
CA ILE A 10 -20.29 -9.60 -6.00
C ILE A 10 -18.78 -9.83 -6.05
N LEU A 11 -18.23 -10.48 -5.02
CA LEU A 11 -16.82 -10.76 -4.90
C LEU A 11 -16.55 -12.25 -5.17
N HIS A 12 -15.54 -12.54 -5.97
CA HIS A 12 -15.02 -13.89 -6.22
C HIS A 12 -13.56 -14.00 -5.77
N PRO A 13 -13.29 -14.02 -4.43
CA PRO A 13 -11.92 -14.07 -3.92
C PRO A 13 -11.28 -15.42 -4.26
N GLY A 14 -9.98 -15.39 -4.57
CA GLY A 14 -9.22 -16.59 -4.91
C GLY A 14 -9.47 -17.14 -6.32
N CYS A 15 -10.28 -16.46 -7.14
CA CYS A 15 -10.55 -16.85 -8.53
C CYS A 15 -9.69 -16.04 -9.50
N THR A 16 -9.30 -16.69 -10.60
CA THR A 16 -8.66 -16.05 -11.76
C THR A 16 -9.54 -16.19 -12.97
N ILE A 17 -9.43 -15.27 -13.92
CA ILE A 17 -10.11 -15.38 -15.22
C ILE A 17 -9.36 -16.43 -16.06
N THR A 18 -10.09 -17.44 -16.54
CA THR A 18 -9.56 -18.52 -17.37
C THR A 18 -9.92 -18.38 -18.86
N GLY A 19 -10.96 -17.61 -19.16
CA GLY A 19 -11.37 -17.36 -20.54
C GLY A 19 -12.40 -16.23 -20.62
N VAL A 20 -12.46 -15.60 -21.78
CA VAL A 20 -13.45 -14.59 -22.11
C VAL A 20 -14.00 -14.91 -23.49
N THR A 21 -15.31 -14.99 -23.63
CA THR A 21 -16.03 -15.19 -24.90
C THR A 21 -17.11 -14.12 -25.04
N GLY A 22 -17.75 -14.06 -26.19
CA GLY A 22 -18.80 -13.06 -26.48
C GLY A 22 -18.34 -11.99 -27.46
N ASP A 23 -19.06 -10.88 -27.51
CA ASP A 23 -18.84 -9.78 -28.43
C ASP A 23 -18.67 -8.43 -27.71
N ASP A 24 -18.77 -7.31 -28.42
CA ASP A 24 -18.59 -5.97 -27.84
C ASP A 24 -19.71 -5.58 -26.87
N ASN A 25 -20.88 -6.21 -26.92
CA ASN A 25 -22.05 -5.87 -26.13
C ASN A 25 -22.26 -6.80 -24.93
N ALA A 26 -21.80 -8.05 -25.03
CA ALA A 26 -21.93 -9.05 -23.97
C ALA A 26 -20.72 -9.96 -23.91
N LYS A 27 -20.15 -10.11 -22.76
CA LYS A 27 -18.98 -10.94 -22.48
C LYS A 27 -19.30 -11.98 -21.43
N ASP A 28 -18.96 -13.24 -21.73
CA ASP A 28 -18.99 -14.32 -20.76
C ASP A 28 -17.57 -14.57 -20.27
N VAL A 29 -17.38 -14.33 -18.98
CA VAL A 29 -16.08 -14.42 -18.29
C VAL A 29 -16.06 -15.70 -17.48
N ALA A 30 -15.24 -16.66 -17.89
CA ALA A 30 -15.04 -17.92 -17.15
C ALA A 30 -14.01 -17.73 -16.04
N LEU A 31 -14.31 -18.22 -14.84
CA LEU A 31 -13.43 -18.20 -13.68
C LEU A 31 -12.83 -19.59 -13.39
N SER A 32 -11.74 -19.60 -12.62
CA SER A 32 -11.02 -20.83 -12.26
C SER A 32 -11.81 -21.80 -11.37
N ASP A 33 -12.86 -21.32 -10.70
CA ASP A 33 -13.77 -22.13 -9.89
C ASP A 33 -14.91 -22.78 -10.72
N GLY A 34 -14.92 -22.57 -12.04
CA GLY A 34 -15.95 -23.06 -12.94
C GLY A 34 -17.16 -22.13 -13.12
N THR A 35 -17.21 -21.02 -12.40
CA THR A 35 -18.26 -20.01 -12.57
C THR A 35 -18.10 -19.25 -13.88
N THR A 36 -19.22 -18.92 -14.53
CA THR A 36 -19.24 -17.99 -15.66
C THR A 36 -20.06 -16.77 -15.31
N ILE A 37 -19.52 -15.58 -15.55
CA ILE A 37 -20.17 -14.29 -15.29
C ILE A 37 -20.41 -13.59 -16.62
N SER A 38 -21.67 -13.23 -16.89
CA SER A 38 -22.00 -12.39 -18.03
C SER A 38 -21.93 -10.92 -17.66
N ALA A 39 -21.23 -10.11 -18.45
CA ALA A 39 -21.03 -8.68 -18.22
C ALA A 39 -21.00 -7.90 -19.53
N ASP A 40 -21.49 -6.69 -19.53
CA ASP A 40 -21.44 -5.78 -20.69
C ASP A 40 -20.01 -5.27 -20.91
N THR A 41 -19.25 -5.10 -19.82
CA THR A 41 -17.88 -4.57 -19.85
C THR A 41 -16.97 -5.34 -18.91
N LEU A 42 -15.79 -5.70 -19.40
CA LEU A 42 -14.72 -6.29 -18.61
C LEU A 42 -13.56 -5.29 -18.44
N MET A 43 -13.23 -4.97 -17.19
CA MET A 43 -12.06 -4.18 -16.85
C MET A 43 -10.99 -5.09 -16.25
N VAL A 44 -9.81 -5.14 -16.87
CA VAL A 44 -8.65 -5.87 -16.36
C VAL A 44 -7.72 -4.90 -15.65
N ALA A 45 -7.61 -5.03 -14.33
CA ALA A 45 -6.77 -4.19 -13.47
C ALA A 45 -5.87 -5.06 -12.58
N ALA A 46 -5.24 -6.07 -13.19
CA ALA A 46 -4.52 -7.17 -12.50
C ALA A 46 -3.09 -6.83 -12.09
N GLY A 47 -2.74 -5.55 -11.98
CA GLY A 47 -1.42 -5.11 -11.54
C GLY A 47 -0.67 -4.26 -12.56
N ARG A 48 0.64 -4.07 -12.31
CA ARG A 48 1.55 -3.29 -13.15
C ARG A 48 2.81 -4.08 -13.43
N LYS A 49 3.40 -3.85 -14.59
CA LYS A 49 4.70 -4.37 -15.00
C LYS A 49 5.61 -3.17 -15.32
N PRO A 50 6.87 -3.17 -14.91
CA PRO A 50 7.84 -2.18 -15.38
C PRO A 50 7.90 -2.15 -16.90
N MET A 51 7.86 -0.94 -17.49
CA MET A 51 7.95 -0.78 -18.95
C MET A 51 9.42 -0.57 -19.33
N THR A 52 10.15 -1.65 -19.41
CA THR A 52 11.59 -1.67 -19.71
C THR A 52 11.89 -2.21 -21.11
N ASP A 53 10.88 -2.73 -21.79
CA ASP A 53 10.99 -3.24 -23.16
C ASP A 53 11.45 -2.12 -24.12
N GLY A 54 12.46 -2.40 -24.95
CA GLY A 54 12.97 -1.46 -25.95
C GLY A 54 13.92 -0.39 -25.44
N LEU A 55 14.31 -0.41 -24.16
CA LEU A 55 15.31 0.51 -23.61
C LEU A 55 16.77 0.15 -24.02
N GLY A 56 16.98 -1.01 -24.63
CA GLY A 56 18.31 -1.46 -25.03
C GLY A 56 19.21 -1.87 -23.86
N LEU A 57 18.62 -2.31 -22.76
CA LEU A 57 19.32 -2.70 -21.52
C LEU A 57 20.32 -3.83 -21.76
N GLU A 58 19.99 -4.77 -22.64
CA GLU A 58 20.83 -5.91 -23.00
C GLU A 58 22.12 -5.45 -23.70
N ALA A 59 22.05 -4.36 -24.48
CA ALA A 59 23.20 -3.82 -25.20
C ALA A 59 24.28 -3.27 -24.26
N VAL A 60 23.88 -2.90 -23.02
CA VAL A 60 24.78 -2.41 -21.98
C VAL A 60 25.02 -3.44 -20.86
N GLY A 61 24.48 -4.66 -21.01
CA GLY A 61 24.69 -5.75 -20.05
C GLY A 61 23.83 -5.67 -18.80
N ILE A 62 22.68 -4.99 -18.85
CA ILE A 62 21.69 -4.97 -17.76
C ILE A 62 20.61 -6.00 -18.08
N GLU A 63 20.48 -7.00 -17.20
CA GLU A 63 19.40 -7.99 -17.24
C GLU A 63 18.29 -7.57 -16.27
N THR A 64 17.04 -7.56 -16.73
CA THR A 64 15.88 -7.35 -15.87
C THR A 64 15.55 -8.61 -15.08
N ASP A 65 14.88 -8.44 -13.93
CA ASP A 65 14.37 -9.58 -13.17
C ASP A 65 13.14 -10.23 -13.85
N GLN A 66 12.57 -11.26 -13.21
CA GLN A 66 11.40 -11.98 -13.73
C GLN A 66 10.15 -11.09 -13.87
N SER A 67 10.06 -9.97 -13.14
CA SER A 67 8.98 -9.00 -13.27
C SER A 67 9.21 -7.98 -14.37
N GLY A 68 10.40 -7.96 -14.98
CA GLY A 68 10.86 -6.97 -15.94
C GLY A 68 11.48 -5.73 -15.27
N ALA A 69 11.74 -5.75 -13.96
CA ALA A 69 12.35 -4.64 -13.25
C ALA A 69 13.85 -4.56 -13.46
N ILE A 70 14.39 -3.34 -13.40
CA ILE A 70 15.82 -3.07 -13.44
C ILE A 70 16.38 -3.30 -12.03
N PRO A 71 17.30 -4.28 -11.82
CA PRO A 71 17.91 -4.50 -10.52
C PRO A 71 18.88 -3.37 -10.19
N VAL A 72 18.80 -2.88 -8.95
CA VAL A 72 19.66 -1.81 -8.43
C VAL A 72 20.08 -2.10 -7.00
N ASP A 73 21.22 -1.52 -6.61
CA ASP A 73 21.70 -1.52 -5.23
C ASP A 73 20.96 -0.49 -4.34
N GLU A 74 21.40 -0.32 -3.11
CA GLU A 74 20.85 0.65 -2.15
C GLU A 74 21.04 2.12 -2.58
N ASN A 75 21.98 2.40 -3.48
CA ASN A 75 22.22 3.72 -4.05
C ASN A 75 21.45 3.94 -5.37
N SER A 76 20.57 3.03 -5.73
CA SER A 76 19.84 3.00 -7.00
C SER A 76 20.73 2.85 -8.24
N MET A 77 21.95 2.32 -8.06
CA MET A 77 22.89 2.05 -9.15
C MET A 77 22.66 0.64 -9.71
N THR A 78 22.66 0.52 -11.03
CA THR A 78 22.60 -0.77 -11.72
C THR A 78 23.99 -1.44 -11.68
N PRO A 79 24.14 -2.70 -12.14
CA PRO A 79 25.46 -3.31 -12.31
C PRO A 79 26.41 -2.52 -13.24
N VAL A 80 25.90 -1.59 -14.02
CA VAL A 80 26.70 -0.70 -14.87
C VAL A 80 26.89 0.65 -14.16
N PRO A 81 28.13 1.03 -13.74
CA PRO A 81 28.40 2.15 -12.82
C PRO A 81 27.91 3.54 -13.26
N SER A 82 27.60 3.74 -14.54
CA SER A 82 27.11 5.02 -15.08
C SER A 82 25.59 5.06 -15.23
N ILE A 83 24.88 3.96 -14.90
CA ILE A 83 23.44 3.83 -15.12
C ILE A 83 22.75 3.61 -13.78
N TYR A 84 21.73 4.42 -13.53
CA TYR A 84 20.90 4.37 -12.32
C TYR A 84 19.44 4.17 -12.71
N ALA A 85 18.67 3.53 -11.84
CA ALA A 85 17.23 3.39 -12.01
C ALA A 85 16.49 3.70 -10.71
N ILE A 86 15.43 4.49 -10.81
CA ILE A 86 14.60 4.94 -9.69
C ILE A 86 13.11 4.79 -10.03
N GLY A 87 12.27 4.73 -9.01
CA GLY A 87 10.82 4.65 -9.17
C GLY A 87 10.34 3.30 -9.71
N ASP A 88 9.23 3.31 -10.41
CA ASP A 88 8.46 2.13 -10.79
C ASP A 88 9.25 1.12 -11.64
N VAL A 89 10.26 1.56 -12.38
CA VAL A 89 11.11 0.65 -13.18
C VAL A 89 11.95 -0.31 -12.33
N THR A 90 12.12 0.00 -11.04
CA THR A 90 12.81 -0.88 -10.08
C THR A 90 11.87 -1.83 -9.34
N ASN A 91 10.55 -1.65 -9.48
CA ASN A 91 9.48 -2.44 -8.86
C ASN A 91 9.62 -2.64 -7.34
N ARG A 92 10.25 -1.68 -6.63
CA ARG A 92 10.40 -1.72 -5.16
C ARG A 92 9.12 -1.28 -4.46
N ILE A 93 8.75 -0.01 -4.61
CA ILE A 93 7.49 0.57 -4.11
C ILE A 93 6.95 1.51 -5.18
N ASN A 94 5.88 1.08 -5.85
CA ASN A 94 5.30 1.76 -7.02
C ASN A 94 4.37 2.91 -6.59
N LEU A 95 4.97 3.95 -5.99
CA LEU A 95 4.29 5.16 -5.53
C LEU A 95 5.04 6.41 -6.01
N THR A 96 4.33 7.36 -6.59
CA THR A 96 4.90 8.63 -7.07
C THR A 96 5.73 9.36 -6.00
N PRO A 97 5.29 9.50 -4.73
CA PRO A 97 6.11 10.13 -3.70
C PRO A 97 7.43 9.42 -3.43
N VAL A 98 7.47 8.09 -3.56
CA VAL A 98 8.69 7.29 -3.40
C VAL A 98 9.64 7.56 -4.55
N ALA A 99 9.16 7.53 -5.79
CA ALA A 99 9.98 7.84 -6.97
C ALA A 99 10.59 9.25 -6.89
N ILE A 100 9.82 10.25 -6.43
CA ILE A 100 10.31 11.62 -6.22
C ILE A 100 11.39 11.64 -5.12
N ALA A 101 11.18 10.96 -3.99
CA ALA A 101 12.15 10.91 -2.91
C ALA A 101 13.45 10.19 -3.34
N GLU A 102 13.34 9.10 -4.09
CA GLU A 102 14.50 8.41 -4.68
C GLU A 102 15.26 9.34 -5.63
N GLY A 103 14.56 10.12 -6.47
CA GLY A 103 15.16 11.10 -7.35
C GLY A 103 15.92 12.20 -6.60
N HIS A 104 15.38 12.70 -5.50
CA HIS A 104 16.06 13.67 -4.65
C HIS A 104 17.31 13.06 -3.99
N VAL A 105 17.20 11.85 -3.43
CA VAL A 105 18.34 11.14 -2.82
C VAL A 105 19.44 10.89 -3.85
N PHE A 106 19.07 10.47 -5.06
CA PHE A 106 20.01 10.31 -6.16
C PHE A 106 20.73 11.63 -6.50
N ALA A 107 19.99 12.72 -6.69
CA ALA A 107 20.56 14.02 -7.03
C ALA A 107 21.48 14.56 -5.93
N ASP A 108 21.07 14.46 -4.67
CA ASP A 108 21.85 14.87 -3.50
C ASP A 108 23.16 14.08 -3.41
N THR A 109 23.10 12.76 -3.63
CA THR A 109 24.26 11.88 -3.49
C THR A 109 25.25 12.05 -4.64
N ILE A 110 24.77 12.09 -5.89
CA ILE A 110 25.64 12.09 -7.07
C ILE A 110 26.15 13.50 -7.40
N TYR A 111 25.34 14.51 -7.22
CA TYR A 111 25.66 15.89 -7.63
C TYR A 111 25.72 16.88 -6.47
N GLY A 112 25.03 16.61 -5.36
CA GLY A 112 24.93 17.53 -4.23
C GLY A 112 26.03 17.38 -3.17
N GLY A 113 26.88 16.36 -3.27
CA GLY A 113 27.92 16.07 -2.28
C GLY A 113 27.37 15.62 -0.90
N MET A 114 26.10 15.22 -0.83
CA MET A 114 25.43 14.76 0.37
C MET A 114 25.08 13.28 0.22
N ALA A 115 25.92 12.39 0.75
CA ALA A 115 25.62 10.94 0.74
C ALA A 115 24.33 10.65 1.51
N ARG A 116 23.31 10.13 0.83
CA ARG A 116 22.01 9.77 1.40
C ARG A 116 21.55 8.42 0.86
N LEU A 117 20.77 7.71 1.66
CA LEU A 117 20.07 6.49 1.25
C LEU A 117 18.56 6.68 1.41
N MET A 118 17.81 6.08 0.51
CA MET A 118 16.34 6.07 0.64
C MET A 118 15.91 5.01 1.67
N ASP A 119 15.16 5.43 2.68
CA ASP A 119 14.52 4.52 3.61
C ASP A 119 13.12 4.13 3.09
N HIS A 120 13.00 2.92 2.57
CA HIS A 120 11.74 2.36 2.05
C HIS A 120 10.83 1.77 3.14
N ARG A 121 11.23 1.81 4.42
CA ARG A 121 10.40 1.30 5.52
C ARG A 121 9.32 2.31 5.89
N ASN A 122 8.17 1.78 6.32
CA ASN A 122 7.06 2.58 6.83
C ASN A 122 6.58 3.67 5.84
N VAL A 123 6.57 3.35 4.56
CA VAL A 123 5.96 4.21 3.55
C VAL A 123 4.44 4.05 3.62
N PRO A 124 3.68 5.14 3.83
CA PRO A 124 2.22 5.05 3.84
C PRO A 124 1.69 4.76 2.45
N SER A 125 0.65 3.94 2.39
CA SER A 125 -0.04 3.62 1.15
C SER A 125 -1.55 3.71 1.32
N ALA A 126 -2.26 3.94 0.22
CA ALA A 126 -3.71 4.02 0.21
C ALA A 126 -4.31 3.27 -0.99
N VAL A 127 -5.45 2.65 -0.75
CA VAL A 127 -6.34 2.13 -1.79
C VAL A 127 -7.59 3.00 -1.78
N PHE A 128 -7.83 3.69 -2.90
CA PHE A 128 -8.96 4.61 -3.04
C PHE A 128 -10.25 3.87 -3.42
N SER A 129 -10.51 2.77 -2.73
CA SER A 129 -11.79 2.06 -2.77
C SER A 129 -12.87 2.84 -2.00
N GLN A 130 -14.09 2.30 -1.95
CA GLN A 130 -15.18 2.87 -1.16
C GLN A 130 -15.76 1.83 -0.21
N PRO A 131 -15.46 1.97 1.10
CA PRO A 131 -14.62 2.99 1.75
C PRO A 131 -13.13 2.85 1.41
N PRO A 132 -12.34 3.93 1.52
CA PRO A 132 -10.89 3.88 1.28
C PRO A 132 -10.16 3.13 2.38
N ILE A 133 -8.98 2.59 2.01
CA ILE A 133 -8.06 1.91 2.93
C ILE A 133 -6.77 2.71 2.99
N GLY A 134 -6.23 2.91 4.17
CA GLY A 134 -4.90 3.45 4.40
C GLY A 134 -4.08 2.49 5.25
N SER A 135 -2.79 2.38 4.96
CA SER A 135 -1.88 1.50 5.68
C SER A 135 -0.50 2.09 5.79
N VAL A 136 0.17 1.85 6.90
CA VAL A 136 1.58 2.16 7.10
C VAL A 136 2.21 1.14 8.05
N GLY A 137 3.46 0.76 7.77
CA GLY A 137 4.21 -0.23 8.56
C GLY A 137 3.78 -1.67 8.31
N LEU A 138 4.05 -2.55 9.27
CA LEU A 138 3.88 -3.98 9.14
C LEU A 138 2.43 -4.42 9.36
N THR A 139 1.99 -5.40 8.59
CA THR A 139 0.81 -6.18 8.93
C THR A 139 1.13 -7.11 10.13
N GLU A 140 0.10 -7.66 10.77
CA GLU A 140 0.29 -8.64 11.84
C GLU A 140 1.10 -9.86 11.39
N GLU A 141 0.82 -10.34 10.18
CA GLU A 141 1.50 -11.50 9.59
C GLU A 141 2.97 -11.18 9.32
N GLN A 142 3.27 -10.04 8.69
CA GLN A 142 4.64 -9.58 8.44
C GLN A 142 5.40 -9.38 9.75
N ALA A 143 4.77 -8.76 10.77
CA ALA A 143 5.40 -8.58 12.07
C ALA A 143 5.82 -9.92 12.70
N ARG A 144 4.97 -10.95 12.62
CA ARG A 144 5.30 -12.30 13.11
C ARG A 144 6.42 -12.96 12.29
N GLN A 145 6.40 -12.80 10.96
CA GLN A 145 7.45 -13.34 10.07
C GLN A 145 8.80 -12.67 10.34
N ASP A 146 8.79 -11.37 10.66
CA ASP A 146 10.00 -10.60 11.01
C ASP A 146 10.48 -10.84 12.46
N GLY A 147 9.81 -11.74 13.20
CA GLY A 147 10.22 -12.16 14.56
C GLY A 147 9.75 -11.24 15.68
N PHE A 148 8.84 -10.29 15.39
CA PHE A 148 8.18 -9.52 16.46
C PHE A 148 7.13 -10.35 17.19
N ASP A 149 6.81 -9.95 18.42
CA ASP A 149 5.65 -10.42 19.17
C ASP A 149 4.55 -9.34 19.16
N PRO A 150 3.68 -9.32 18.12
CA PRO A 150 2.75 -8.22 17.94
C PRO A 150 1.53 -8.34 18.85
N VAL A 151 1.25 -7.27 19.59
CA VAL A 151 -0.04 -7.02 20.23
C VAL A 151 -0.92 -6.23 19.28
N ILE A 152 -2.15 -6.70 19.10
CA ILE A 152 -3.10 -6.13 18.13
C ILE A 152 -4.18 -5.35 18.87
N TYR A 153 -4.32 -4.08 18.51
CA TYR A 153 -5.45 -3.25 18.92
C TYR A 153 -6.34 -3.00 17.70
N ALA A 154 -7.57 -3.45 17.76
CA ALA A 154 -8.53 -3.28 16.67
C ALA A 154 -9.85 -2.69 17.20
N SER A 155 -10.42 -1.77 16.43
CA SER A 155 -11.71 -1.16 16.74
C SER A 155 -12.54 -1.05 15.45
N SER A 156 -13.83 -1.33 15.56
CA SER A 156 -14.80 -1.12 14.48
C SER A 156 -15.97 -0.35 15.05
N PHE A 157 -16.30 0.78 14.44
CA PHE A 157 -17.36 1.65 14.89
C PHE A 157 -18.02 2.38 13.73
N ARG A 158 -19.22 2.88 13.93
CA ARG A 158 -19.89 3.78 12.99
C ARG A 158 -19.51 5.22 13.36
N ALA A 159 -18.90 5.94 12.41
CA ALA A 159 -18.53 7.34 12.62
C ALA A 159 -19.77 8.18 12.96
N MET A 160 -19.64 9.17 13.83
CA MET A 160 -20.76 10.01 14.30
C MET A 160 -21.50 10.67 13.14
N LYS A 161 -20.80 11.13 12.10
CA LYS A 161 -21.41 11.68 10.88
C LYS A 161 -22.34 10.70 10.16
N ASN A 162 -22.05 9.41 10.26
CA ASN A 162 -22.87 8.34 9.65
C ASN A 162 -24.10 8.01 10.52
N THR A 163 -24.02 8.25 11.82
CA THR A 163 -25.16 8.05 12.73
C THR A 163 -26.29 9.01 12.43
N ILE A 164 -25.97 10.28 12.19
CA ILE A 164 -26.95 11.33 11.88
C ILE A 164 -27.55 11.11 10.47
N SER A 165 -26.73 10.73 9.50
CA SER A 165 -27.16 10.50 8.11
C SER A 165 -27.84 9.15 7.88
N GLY A 166 -27.89 8.27 8.88
CA GLY A 166 -28.42 6.91 8.75
C GLY A 166 -27.58 5.95 7.91
N ARG A 167 -26.34 6.31 7.55
CA ARG A 167 -25.45 5.43 6.80
C ARG A 167 -24.89 4.34 7.71
N GLU A 168 -24.87 3.11 7.22
CA GLU A 168 -24.34 1.95 7.97
C GLU A 168 -22.82 1.72 7.80
N GLU A 169 -22.16 2.60 7.09
CA GLU A 169 -20.72 2.51 6.83
C GLU A 169 -19.92 2.56 8.13
N LYS A 170 -19.10 1.53 8.33
CA LYS A 170 -18.21 1.40 9.48
C LYS A 170 -16.82 1.91 9.18
N THR A 171 -16.16 2.43 10.19
CA THR A 171 -14.72 2.68 10.22
C THR A 171 -14.06 1.56 11.00
N VAL A 172 -12.98 1.00 10.45
CA VAL A 172 -12.15 0.00 11.13
C VAL A 172 -10.76 0.58 11.29
N MET A 173 -10.21 0.48 12.48
CA MET A 173 -8.84 0.90 12.81
C MET A 173 -8.11 -0.26 13.45
N LYS A 174 -6.85 -0.48 13.06
CA LYS A 174 -5.99 -1.54 13.61
C LYS A 174 -4.59 -0.98 13.83
N LEU A 175 -4.05 -1.21 15.03
CA LEU A 175 -2.65 -0.98 15.34
C LEU A 175 -1.95 -2.32 15.56
N VAL A 176 -0.72 -2.41 15.10
CA VAL A 176 0.22 -3.50 15.34
C VAL A 176 1.34 -2.93 16.21
N VAL A 177 1.48 -3.44 17.41
CA VAL A 177 2.41 -2.92 18.42
C VAL A 177 3.39 -4.02 18.80
N ASP A 178 4.68 -3.75 18.78
CA ASP A 178 5.68 -4.66 19.30
C ASP A 178 5.62 -4.70 20.83
N GLN A 179 5.33 -5.89 21.39
CA GLN A 179 5.17 -6.07 22.83
C GLN A 179 6.43 -5.68 23.61
N SER A 180 7.60 -5.97 23.06
CA SER A 180 8.88 -5.78 23.76
C SER A 180 9.25 -4.31 23.93
N SER A 181 9.05 -3.50 22.89
CA SER A 181 9.43 -2.07 22.85
C SER A 181 8.24 -1.13 23.05
N ASN A 182 7.02 -1.66 23.02
CA ASN A 182 5.77 -0.90 23.02
C ASN A 182 5.64 0.09 21.84
N LYS A 183 6.45 -0.07 20.78
CA LYS A 183 6.41 0.77 19.59
C LYS A 183 5.26 0.35 18.67
N VAL A 184 4.61 1.33 18.07
CA VAL A 184 3.67 1.08 16.97
C VAL A 184 4.49 0.77 15.72
N ILE A 185 4.39 -0.46 15.23
CA ILE A 185 5.09 -0.96 14.05
C ILE A 185 4.20 -1.09 12.83
N GLY A 186 2.89 -0.92 12.99
CA GLY A 186 1.93 -0.87 11.89
C GLY A 186 0.62 -0.22 12.30
N ALA A 187 0.01 0.49 11.34
CA ALA A 187 -1.31 1.09 11.48
C ALA A 187 -2.11 0.93 10.18
N HIS A 188 -3.36 0.51 10.30
CA HIS A 188 -4.24 0.23 9.16
C HIS A 188 -5.63 0.78 9.45
N MET A 189 -6.24 1.40 8.47
CA MET A 189 -7.58 1.97 8.60
C MET A 189 -8.40 1.69 7.34
N LEU A 190 -9.66 1.34 7.55
CA LEU A 190 -10.69 1.34 6.53
C LEU A 190 -11.74 2.37 6.94
N GLY A 191 -12.05 3.29 6.07
CA GLY A 191 -13.09 4.29 6.33
C GLY A 191 -12.78 5.64 5.69
N PRO A 192 -13.70 6.61 5.80
CA PRO A 192 -13.49 7.95 5.29
C PRO A 192 -12.21 8.57 5.86
N ASP A 193 -11.49 9.29 5.01
CA ASP A 193 -10.27 10.02 5.34
C ASP A 193 -9.05 9.13 5.73
N ALA A 194 -9.15 7.80 5.55
CA ALA A 194 -8.07 6.87 5.90
C ALA A 194 -6.72 7.21 5.24
N PRO A 195 -6.64 7.62 3.95
CA PRO A 195 -5.38 8.02 3.33
C PRO A 195 -4.68 9.16 4.05
N GLU A 196 -5.41 10.22 4.39
CA GLU A 196 -4.88 11.43 5.03
C GLU A 196 -4.46 11.15 6.48
N ILE A 197 -5.27 10.36 7.21
CA ILE A 197 -4.96 9.95 8.57
C ILE A 197 -3.68 9.11 8.60
N MET A 198 -3.54 8.15 7.66
CA MET A 198 -2.34 7.30 7.60
C MET A 198 -1.08 8.09 7.24
N GLN A 199 -1.18 9.12 6.41
CA GLN A 199 -0.05 10.02 6.13
C GLN A 199 0.47 10.68 7.41
N GLY A 200 -0.41 11.17 8.27
CA GLY A 200 -0.03 11.73 9.58
C GLY A 200 0.57 10.68 10.52
N LEU A 201 -0.02 9.50 10.61
CA LEU A 201 0.46 8.40 11.45
C LEU A 201 1.82 7.86 10.99
N ALA A 202 2.12 7.90 9.70
CA ALA A 202 3.41 7.48 9.17
C ALA A 202 4.57 8.31 9.74
N ILE A 203 4.37 9.61 9.94
CA ILE A 203 5.36 10.50 10.57
C ILE A 203 5.62 10.03 12.01
N ALA A 204 4.56 9.75 12.76
CA ALA A 204 4.67 9.27 14.14
C ALA A 204 5.39 7.92 14.23
N ILE A 205 5.04 6.97 13.35
CA ILE A 205 5.69 5.64 13.30
C ILE A 205 7.16 5.76 12.91
N LYS A 206 7.51 6.59 11.93
CA LYS A 206 8.91 6.87 11.58
C LYS A 206 9.69 7.51 12.73
N ALA A 207 9.03 8.33 13.55
CA ALA A 207 9.61 8.90 14.75
C ALA A 207 9.70 7.91 15.93
N GLY A 208 9.22 6.67 15.76
CA GLY A 208 9.28 5.63 16.79
C GLY A 208 8.24 5.78 17.88
N ALA A 209 7.05 6.30 17.54
CA ALA A 209 5.95 6.48 18.49
C ALA A 209 5.56 5.17 19.18
N THR A 210 5.25 5.27 20.45
CA THR A 210 4.72 4.21 21.29
C THR A 210 3.23 4.41 21.54
N THR A 211 2.56 3.41 22.13
CA THR A 211 1.15 3.54 22.54
C THR A 211 0.95 4.69 23.54
N VAL A 212 1.92 4.96 24.38
CA VAL A 212 1.90 6.07 25.35
C VAL A 212 1.98 7.43 24.66
N SER A 213 2.73 7.54 23.57
CA SER A 213 2.82 8.78 22.78
C SER A 213 1.44 9.23 22.28
N TYR A 214 0.58 8.29 21.88
CA TYR A 214 -0.78 8.58 21.45
C TYR A 214 -1.67 9.11 22.60
N THR A 215 -1.60 8.47 23.75
CA THR A 215 -2.47 8.86 24.89
C THR A 215 -2.12 10.24 25.46
N HIS A 216 -0.86 10.67 25.33
CA HIS A 216 -0.42 12.00 25.80
C HIS A 216 -0.65 13.13 24.78
N LEU A 217 -0.93 12.78 23.51
CA LEU A 217 -1.25 13.74 22.45
C LEU A 217 -2.75 14.02 22.29
N THR A 218 -3.60 13.31 23.02
CA THR A 218 -5.01 13.66 23.06
C THR A 218 -5.14 15.03 23.73
N LEU A 219 -5.69 16.00 22.99
CA LEU A 219 -6.11 17.27 23.58
C LEU A 219 -6.93 16.94 24.83
N PRO A 220 -6.64 17.59 25.98
CA PRO A 220 -7.46 17.41 27.16
C PRO A 220 -8.88 17.81 26.78
N THR A 221 -9.72 16.80 26.53
CA THR A 221 -11.14 17.05 26.49
C THR A 221 -11.53 17.29 27.93
N ASN A 222 -11.66 18.56 28.31
CA ASN A 222 -12.32 18.91 29.55
C ASN A 222 -13.74 18.36 29.47
N ARG A 223 -13.90 17.15 29.96
CA ARG A 223 -15.17 16.63 30.39
C ARG A 223 -15.28 16.86 31.89
N GLU A 224 -15.48 18.10 32.26
CA GLU A 224 -16.22 18.40 33.46
C GLU A 224 -17.68 18.55 33.04
N VAL A 225 -18.46 17.53 33.30
CA VAL A 225 -19.90 17.57 33.40
C VAL A 225 -20.22 17.17 34.83
#